data_243309968c933a9f21b40bc776fcfa3b
#
_entry.id   243309968c933a9f21b40bc776fcfa3b
#
_cell.length_a   1.000
_cell.length_b   1.000
_cell.length_c   1.000
_cell.angle_alpha   90.00
_cell.angle_beta   90.00
_cell.angle_gamma   90.00
#
_symmetry.space_group_name_H-M   'P 1'
#
loop_
_entity.id
_entity.type
_entity.pdbx_description
1 polymer ?
#
loop_
_entity_poly.entity_id
_entity_poly.type
_entity_poly.pdbx_seq_one_letter_code
_entity_poly.pdbx_strand_id
1 'polypeptide(L)'
;MTHGPLVVLHDHLDGGVRPATVLDLCRAAGVATPADDADSLAAWMTIQPGMPLDEAFSRFDLVNAALQTPDSLRRVASEAVEDLAADGVVHAELRFAPLLHTAGGMAAAEVIDAVTRGLDEAAVTTGLEARLIVCLMRDQPEAVSDAAVDAAIAARGRVVAIDVAGIEPGFPAERHAGPIARARAAGLHVTIHAGEMDGPHQIASALACQPDRIGHGWRIIDDCEVSDGRVTALGPIASQLRDAALPLEVCLTSNACLGRPVHGHPVRMLADAGFRVGLNPDDRSITTTSPRREFELARDLLGVTEVEMAAMSERAAVDAFLPDDERAALVARVRAGWDVTVPRLVHLAERERWQAAQASGVYLPAEFEADGFIHLSGLHQVLTPANRFYCGRSNLVAVVVDALLIDNALVWEPGTGTDEYFPHLYGALGTDAVLAEIPFPPQADGSFLLPPELIRAVRRR
;
A
#
# COMPACT_ATOMS: atom_id res chain seq x y z
N MET A 1 -16.96 3.22 -14.42
CA MET A 1 -17.00 3.35 -12.95
C MET A 1 -16.31 2.14 -12.37
N THR A 2 -15.34 2.31 -11.50
CA THR A 2 -14.70 1.21 -10.77
C THR A 2 -15.72 0.66 -9.78
N HIS A 3 -16.07 -0.61 -9.89
CA HIS A 3 -17.14 -1.22 -9.10
C HIS A 3 -16.62 -2.22 -8.05
N GLY A 4 -15.30 -2.42 -7.96
CA GLY A 4 -14.70 -3.34 -7.01
C GLY A 4 -14.52 -2.75 -5.60
N PRO A 5 -14.40 -3.62 -4.59
CA PRO A 5 -14.09 -3.22 -3.21
C PRO A 5 -12.67 -2.68 -3.11
N LEU A 6 -12.49 -1.63 -2.30
CA LEU A 6 -11.22 -0.96 -2.09
C LEU A 6 -10.67 -1.26 -0.68
N VAL A 7 -9.35 -1.25 -0.57
CA VAL A 7 -8.61 -1.34 0.70
C VAL A 7 -7.77 -0.09 0.84
N VAL A 8 -7.87 0.59 1.96
CA VAL A 8 -7.16 1.84 2.26
C VAL A 8 -6.18 1.60 3.39
N LEU A 9 -4.91 1.84 3.14
CA LEU A 9 -3.82 1.65 4.10
C LEU A 9 -3.18 2.97 4.55
N HIS A 10 -3.60 4.10 3.93
CA HIS A 10 -3.08 5.44 4.21
C HIS A 10 -4.19 6.49 4.10
N ASP A 11 -4.76 6.85 5.25
CA ASP A 11 -5.82 7.88 5.36
C ASP A 11 -5.70 8.57 6.72
N HIS A 12 -5.44 9.87 6.71
CA HIS A 12 -5.37 10.67 7.92
C HIS A 12 -6.75 11.05 8.44
N LEU A 13 -7.01 10.72 9.70
CA LEU A 13 -8.29 11.01 10.34
C LEU A 13 -8.59 12.50 10.37
N ASP A 14 -7.62 13.31 10.75
CA ASP A 14 -7.69 14.77 10.82
C ASP A 14 -7.73 15.42 9.43
N GLY A 15 -7.05 14.86 8.44
CA GLY A 15 -7.13 15.30 7.04
C GLY A 15 -8.43 14.93 6.32
N GLY A 16 -9.20 14.00 6.88
CA GLY A 16 -10.45 13.49 6.31
C GLY A 16 -11.74 14.09 6.90
N VAL A 17 -11.69 15.03 7.85
CA VAL A 17 -12.86 15.55 8.54
C VAL A 17 -13.75 16.36 7.61
N ARG A 18 -15.05 16.06 7.60
CA ARG A 18 -16.05 16.80 6.80
C ARG A 18 -16.04 18.30 7.14
N PRO A 19 -15.98 19.23 6.17
CA PRO A 19 -15.93 20.67 6.44
C PRO A 19 -17.12 21.18 7.31
N ALA A 20 -18.30 20.62 7.12
CA ALA A 20 -19.46 20.93 7.95
C ALA A 20 -19.23 20.53 9.43
N THR A 21 -18.59 19.39 9.65
CA THR A 21 -18.25 18.91 11.01
C THR A 21 -17.17 19.78 11.64
N VAL A 22 -16.12 20.19 10.88
CA VAL A 22 -15.13 21.15 11.36
C VAL A 22 -15.80 22.44 11.81
N LEU A 23 -16.71 22.98 11.01
CA LEU A 23 -17.45 24.21 11.31
C LEU A 23 -18.29 24.09 12.60
N ASP A 24 -19.01 22.95 12.76
CA ASP A 24 -19.81 22.68 13.96
C ASP A 24 -18.93 22.57 15.22
N LEU A 25 -17.83 21.82 15.12
CA LEU A 25 -16.92 21.59 16.24
C LEU A 25 -16.17 22.87 16.63
N CYS A 26 -15.74 23.68 15.66
CA CYS A 26 -15.14 24.99 15.92
C CYS A 26 -16.11 25.91 16.66
N ARG A 27 -17.36 25.97 16.22
CA ARG A 27 -18.42 26.76 16.92
C ARG A 27 -18.61 26.28 18.35
N ALA A 28 -18.69 24.96 18.55
CA ALA A 28 -18.86 24.37 19.88
C ALA A 28 -17.67 24.64 20.80
N ALA A 29 -16.44 24.63 20.27
CA ALA A 29 -15.20 24.86 20.99
C ALA A 29 -14.84 26.36 21.13
N GLY A 30 -15.55 27.27 20.48
CA GLY A 30 -15.23 28.70 20.44
C GLY A 30 -13.95 29.01 19.64
N VAL A 31 -13.58 28.14 18.69
CA VAL A 31 -12.47 28.31 17.76
C VAL A 31 -12.93 29.17 16.57
N ALA A 32 -12.16 30.22 16.28
CA ALA A 32 -12.46 31.08 15.13
C ALA A 32 -12.22 30.33 13.81
N THR A 33 -13.18 30.46 12.88
CA THR A 33 -13.08 29.85 11.55
C THR A 33 -12.84 30.90 10.47
N PRO A 34 -12.16 30.58 9.37
CA PRO A 34 -11.92 31.48 8.25
C PRO A 34 -13.17 31.68 7.36
N ALA A 35 -14.24 30.92 7.60
CA ALA A 35 -15.49 30.94 6.85
C ALA A 35 -16.68 30.63 7.75
N ASP A 36 -17.87 31.13 7.36
CA ASP A 36 -19.11 31.00 8.14
C ASP A 36 -20.01 29.85 7.67
N ASP A 37 -19.73 29.27 6.52
CA ASP A 37 -20.45 28.14 5.94
C ASP A 37 -19.51 27.00 5.49
N ALA A 38 -20.10 25.81 5.31
CA ALA A 38 -19.33 24.61 5.02
C ALA A 38 -18.63 24.63 3.65
N ASP A 39 -19.26 25.21 2.63
CA ASP A 39 -18.71 25.25 1.26
C ASP A 39 -17.51 26.19 1.19
N SER A 40 -17.64 27.38 1.79
CA SER A 40 -16.54 28.34 1.92
C SER A 40 -15.39 27.79 2.76
N LEU A 41 -15.70 27.05 3.83
CA LEU A 41 -14.69 26.39 4.65
C LEU A 41 -14.00 25.27 3.88
N ALA A 42 -14.72 24.45 3.12
CA ALA A 42 -14.15 23.41 2.25
C ALA A 42 -13.16 24.02 1.25
N ALA A 43 -13.52 25.11 0.60
CA ALA A 43 -12.67 25.82 -0.34
C ALA A 43 -11.37 26.34 0.34
N TRP A 44 -11.48 26.86 1.58
CA TRP A 44 -10.32 27.29 2.35
C TRP A 44 -9.47 26.10 2.82
N MET A 45 -10.06 25.00 3.24
CA MET A 45 -9.35 23.80 3.70
C MET A 45 -8.54 23.15 2.56
N THR A 46 -8.96 23.30 1.29
CA THR A 46 -8.31 22.64 0.16
C THR A 46 -6.92 23.21 -0.10
N ILE A 47 -5.89 22.36 0.00
CA ILE A 47 -4.52 22.68 -0.35
C ILE A 47 -4.40 22.80 -1.87
N GLN A 48 -3.87 23.94 -2.33
CA GLN A 48 -3.65 24.19 -3.75
C GLN A 48 -2.19 23.87 -4.16
N PRO A 49 -1.95 23.36 -5.37
CA PRO A 49 -0.59 23.15 -5.87
C PRO A 49 0.27 24.42 -5.78
N GLY A 50 1.44 24.30 -5.12
CA GLY A 50 2.37 25.41 -4.93
C GLY A 50 2.06 26.30 -3.71
N MET A 51 1.09 25.93 -2.88
CA MET A 51 0.88 26.57 -1.58
C MET A 51 2.12 26.39 -0.69
N PRO A 52 2.58 27.43 0.03
CA PRO A 52 3.66 27.29 1.00
C PRO A 52 3.32 26.22 2.06
N LEU A 53 4.32 25.43 2.50
CA LEU A 53 4.09 24.31 3.43
C LEU A 53 3.49 24.77 4.76
N ASP A 54 3.95 25.90 5.31
CA ASP A 54 3.42 26.49 6.54
C ASP A 54 1.93 26.87 6.40
N GLU A 55 1.55 27.40 5.24
CA GLU A 55 0.16 27.68 4.92
C GLU A 55 -0.65 26.39 4.77
N ALA A 56 -0.13 25.37 4.09
CA ALA A 56 -0.78 24.07 3.92
C ALA A 56 -1.02 23.40 5.28
N PHE A 57 -0.02 23.34 6.15
CA PHE A 57 -0.15 22.76 7.49
C PHE A 57 -1.12 23.53 8.40
N SER A 58 -1.31 24.84 8.19
CA SER A 58 -2.30 25.62 8.95
C SER A 58 -3.74 25.11 8.80
N ARG A 59 -4.05 24.31 7.75
CA ARG A 59 -5.35 23.66 7.57
C ARG A 59 -5.57 22.60 8.66
N PHE A 60 -4.54 21.83 8.95
CA PHE A 60 -4.56 20.84 10.03
C PHE A 60 -4.65 21.48 11.41
N ASP A 61 -4.01 22.63 11.63
CA ASP A 61 -4.08 23.36 12.89
C ASP A 61 -5.51 23.72 13.28
N LEU A 62 -6.33 24.14 12.30
CA LEU A 62 -7.73 24.43 12.54
C LEU A 62 -8.50 23.17 12.96
N VAL A 63 -8.32 22.06 12.24
CA VAL A 63 -8.97 20.78 12.53
C VAL A 63 -8.55 20.29 13.92
N ASN A 64 -7.23 20.27 14.19
CA ASN A 64 -6.70 19.84 15.47
C ASN A 64 -7.21 20.68 16.64
N ALA A 65 -7.35 22.01 16.47
CA ALA A 65 -7.93 22.88 17.50
C ALA A 65 -9.40 22.53 17.82
N ALA A 66 -10.15 22.00 16.85
CA ALA A 66 -11.54 21.58 17.05
C ALA A 66 -11.66 20.17 17.66
N LEU A 67 -10.62 19.34 17.57
CA LEU A 67 -10.61 17.93 18.01
C LEU A 67 -9.98 17.74 19.40
N GLN A 68 -10.42 18.53 20.42
CA GLN A 68 -9.86 18.53 21.76
C GLN A 68 -10.79 17.89 22.82
N THR A 69 -11.80 17.15 22.41
CA THR A 69 -12.72 16.46 23.32
C THR A 69 -12.99 15.02 22.87
N PRO A 70 -13.35 14.10 23.81
CA PRO A 70 -13.70 12.73 23.44
C PRO A 70 -14.83 12.65 22.42
N ASP A 71 -15.85 13.51 22.57
CA ASP A 71 -17.03 13.52 21.70
C ASP A 71 -16.68 13.98 20.27
N SER A 72 -15.80 15.01 20.12
CA SER A 72 -15.36 15.45 18.79
C SER A 72 -14.56 14.36 18.07
N LEU A 73 -13.63 13.71 18.77
CA LEU A 73 -12.82 12.61 18.23
C LEU A 73 -13.67 11.40 17.85
N ARG A 74 -14.60 10.99 18.73
CA ARG A 74 -15.51 9.89 18.46
C ARG A 74 -16.38 10.17 17.22
N ARG A 75 -16.93 11.41 17.11
CA ARG A 75 -17.75 11.81 15.96
C ARG A 75 -16.96 11.72 14.64
N VAL A 76 -15.78 12.31 14.58
CA VAL A 76 -15.01 12.33 13.32
C VAL A 76 -14.50 10.94 12.93
N ALA A 77 -14.18 10.08 13.90
CA ALA A 77 -13.82 8.69 13.65
C ALA A 77 -15.00 7.89 13.06
N SER A 78 -16.21 8.10 13.60
CA SER A 78 -17.43 7.48 13.07
C SER A 78 -17.73 7.96 11.65
N GLU A 79 -17.71 9.29 11.42
CA GLU A 79 -17.92 9.89 10.11
C GLU A 79 -16.89 9.43 9.06
N ALA A 80 -15.61 9.21 9.45
CA ALA A 80 -14.59 8.70 8.56
C ALA A 80 -14.91 7.28 8.06
N VAL A 81 -15.35 6.39 8.94
CA VAL A 81 -15.76 5.03 8.57
C VAL A 81 -17.00 5.04 7.66
N GLU A 82 -17.97 5.91 7.95
CA GLU A 82 -19.17 6.08 7.12
C GLU A 82 -18.82 6.52 5.70
N ASP A 83 -17.94 7.53 5.56
CA ASP A 83 -17.50 8.07 4.26
C ASP A 83 -16.72 7.02 3.45
N LEU A 84 -15.81 6.30 4.10
CA LEU A 84 -15.04 5.24 3.46
C LEU A 84 -15.94 4.08 3.01
N ALA A 85 -16.89 3.66 3.84
CA ALA A 85 -17.82 2.61 3.47
C ALA A 85 -18.73 3.03 2.29
N ALA A 86 -19.20 4.28 2.28
CA ALA A 86 -19.99 4.83 1.17
C ALA A 86 -19.18 4.89 -0.13
N ASP A 87 -17.85 5.06 -0.06
CA ASP A 87 -16.94 5.06 -1.21
C ASP A 87 -16.54 3.64 -1.67
N GLY A 88 -17.05 2.58 -1.00
CA GLY A 88 -16.82 1.18 -1.37
C GLY A 88 -15.56 0.55 -0.77
N VAL A 89 -15.03 1.17 0.30
CA VAL A 89 -13.92 0.60 1.08
C VAL A 89 -14.44 -0.55 1.94
N VAL A 90 -13.69 -1.65 1.98
CA VAL A 90 -14.02 -2.84 2.76
C VAL A 90 -13.05 -3.09 3.92
N HIS A 91 -11.92 -2.41 3.94
CA HIS A 91 -10.96 -2.34 5.04
C HIS A 91 -10.21 -1.02 4.99
N ALA A 92 -9.96 -0.42 6.14
CA ALA A 92 -9.21 0.82 6.28
C ALA A 92 -8.26 0.79 7.47
N GLU A 93 -7.08 1.39 7.29
CA GLU A 93 -6.15 1.71 8.36
C GLU A 93 -6.02 3.22 8.46
N LEU A 94 -6.74 3.80 9.42
CA LEU A 94 -6.76 5.23 9.68
C LEU A 94 -5.59 5.63 10.56
N ARG A 95 -4.98 6.77 10.28
CA ARG A 95 -3.84 7.28 11.04
C ARG A 95 -4.08 8.67 11.60
N PHE A 96 -3.48 8.99 12.73
CA PHE A 96 -3.49 10.31 13.34
C PHE A 96 -2.44 10.44 14.45
N ALA A 97 -2.11 11.66 14.85
CA ALA A 97 -1.16 11.95 15.92
C ALA A 97 -1.89 12.26 17.25
N PRO A 98 -2.05 11.30 18.19
CA PRO A 98 -2.89 11.48 19.37
C PRO A 98 -2.43 12.63 20.28
N LEU A 99 -1.14 12.95 20.30
CA LEU A 99 -0.62 14.02 21.14
C LEU A 99 -1.00 15.44 20.67
N LEU A 100 -1.46 15.61 19.43
CA LEU A 100 -2.02 16.86 18.91
C LEU A 100 -3.40 17.18 19.50
N HIS A 101 -4.04 16.20 20.14
CA HIS A 101 -5.41 16.30 20.69
C HIS A 101 -5.44 16.33 22.23
N THR A 102 -4.32 16.62 22.88
CA THR A 102 -4.19 16.62 24.35
C THR A 102 -4.26 18.02 24.97
N ALA A 103 -4.35 19.08 24.18
CA ALA A 103 -4.40 20.46 24.68
C ALA A 103 -5.65 20.75 25.56
N GLY A 104 -6.74 20.02 25.33
CA GLY A 104 -7.95 20.04 26.16
C GLY A 104 -7.82 19.29 27.51
N GLY A 105 -6.64 18.72 27.82
CA GLY A 105 -6.36 18.02 29.07
C GLY A 105 -6.57 16.52 29.02
N MET A 106 -6.94 15.93 27.87
CA MET A 106 -7.00 14.46 27.69
C MET A 106 -5.60 13.84 27.72
N ALA A 107 -5.47 12.67 28.31
CA ALA A 107 -4.30 11.82 28.12
C ALA A 107 -4.34 11.17 26.71
N ALA A 108 -3.16 10.86 26.15
CA ALA A 108 -3.10 10.20 24.83
C ALA A 108 -3.92 8.89 24.75
N ALA A 109 -3.98 8.12 25.84
CA ALA A 109 -4.78 6.92 25.93
C ALA A 109 -6.30 7.20 25.83
N GLU A 110 -6.77 8.31 26.41
CA GLU A 110 -8.18 8.73 26.31
C GLU A 110 -8.53 9.20 24.90
N VAL A 111 -7.57 9.86 24.23
CA VAL A 111 -7.69 10.27 22.82
C VAL A 111 -7.83 9.03 21.92
N ILE A 112 -6.96 8.03 22.07
CA ILE A 112 -7.04 6.77 21.30
C ILE A 112 -8.34 6.02 21.59
N ASP A 113 -8.77 5.95 22.86
CA ASP A 113 -10.03 5.30 23.25
C ASP A 113 -11.25 5.99 22.63
N ALA A 114 -11.27 7.31 22.59
CA ALA A 114 -12.36 8.07 21.94
C ALA A 114 -12.44 7.78 20.44
N VAL A 115 -11.31 7.79 19.73
CA VAL A 115 -11.25 7.46 18.30
C VAL A 115 -11.69 6.02 18.07
N THR A 116 -11.14 5.05 18.80
CA THR A 116 -11.49 3.63 18.61
C THR A 116 -12.98 3.35 18.87
N ARG A 117 -13.60 4.02 19.83
CA ARG A 117 -15.07 3.93 20.04
C ARG A 117 -15.84 4.42 18.82
N GLY A 118 -15.44 5.54 18.22
CA GLY A 118 -16.08 6.03 17.00
C GLY A 118 -15.97 5.07 15.84
N LEU A 119 -14.78 4.45 15.64
CA LEU A 119 -14.58 3.42 14.63
C LEU A 119 -15.51 2.22 14.85
N ASP A 120 -15.60 1.73 16.09
CA ASP A 120 -16.45 0.58 16.43
C ASP A 120 -17.94 0.86 16.25
N GLU A 121 -18.40 2.04 16.66
CA GLU A 121 -19.81 2.45 16.52
C GLU A 121 -20.23 2.45 15.05
N ALA A 122 -19.40 3.02 14.17
CA ALA A 122 -19.69 3.05 12.75
C ALA A 122 -19.54 1.67 12.07
N ALA A 123 -18.64 0.82 12.55
CA ALA A 123 -18.48 -0.54 12.04
C ALA A 123 -19.78 -1.37 12.17
N VAL A 124 -20.56 -1.15 13.24
CA VAL A 124 -21.86 -1.84 13.46
C VAL A 124 -22.85 -1.53 12.34
N THR A 125 -22.86 -0.31 11.84
CA THR A 125 -23.84 0.14 10.84
C THR A 125 -23.36 -0.03 9.40
N THR A 126 -22.05 0.09 9.17
CA THR A 126 -21.45 0.05 7.84
C THR A 126 -20.90 -1.32 7.45
N GLY A 127 -20.55 -2.14 8.44
CA GLY A 127 -19.83 -3.40 8.24
C GLY A 127 -18.36 -3.21 7.81
N LEU A 128 -17.83 -1.98 7.94
CA LEU A 128 -16.42 -1.65 7.69
C LEU A 128 -15.66 -1.60 9.02
N GLU A 129 -14.82 -2.59 9.27
CA GLU A 129 -13.88 -2.58 10.38
C GLU A 129 -12.61 -1.83 10.01
N ALA A 130 -12.35 -0.71 10.69
CA ALA A 130 -11.12 0.05 10.55
C ALA A 130 -10.13 -0.28 11.67
N ARG A 131 -8.84 -0.20 11.34
CA ARG A 131 -7.73 -0.30 12.30
C ARG A 131 -7.07 1.08 12.46
N LEU A 132 -6.34 1.26 13.55
CA LEU A 132 -5.73 2.55 13.88
C LEU A 132 -4.21 2.46 13.83
N ILE A 133 -3.58 3.48 13.24
CA ILE A 133 -2.15 3.72 13.22
C ILE A 133 -1.87 5.01 14.01
N VAL A 134 -0.86 5.00 14.88
CA VAL A 134 -0.46 6.17 15.67
C VAL A 134 0.71 6.88 15.01
N CYS A 135 0.53 8.14 14.63
CA CYS A 135 1.57 8.96 14.04
C CYS A 135 2.50 9.57 15.12
N LEU A 136 3.81 9.44 14.87
CA LEU A 136 4.87 10.18 15.49
C LEU A 136 5.20 11.37 14.60
N MET A 137 5.20 12.59 15.13
CA MET A 137 5.54 13.79 14.36
C MET A 137 7.04 13.94 14.30
N ARG A 138 7.63 13.90 13.09
CA ARG A 138 9.10 13.83 12.89
C ARG A 138 9.86 15.08 13.29
N ASP A 139 9.19 16.22 13.35
CA ASP A 139 9.74 17.49 13.81
C ASP A 139 9.77 17.63 15.35
N GLN A 140 9.05 16.74 16.06
CA GLN A 140 8.99 16.74 17.52
C GLN A 140 10.22 16.07 18.16
N PRO A 141 10.55 16.40 19.43
CA PRO A 141 11.58 15.68 20.17
C PRO A 141 11.26 14.19 20.35
N GLU A 142 12.28 13.34 20.42
CA GLU A 142 12.15 11.89 20.60
C GLU A 142 11.30 11.52 21.84
N ALA A 143 11.38 12.28 22.93
CA ALA A 143 10.57 12.05 24.13
C ALA A 143 9.05 12.19 23.89
N VAL A 144 8.64 13.01 22.91
CA VAL A 144 7.23 13.12 22.50
C VAL A 144 6.82 11.85 21.72
N SER A 145 7.69 11.36 20.85
CA SER A 145 7.48 10.10 20.14
C SER A 145 7.43 8.90 21.10
N ASP A 146 8.27 8.89 22.14
CA ASP A 146 8.21 7.88 23.21
C ASP A 146 6.86 7.84 23.90
N ALA A 147 6.28 9.01 24.23
CA ALA A 147 4.96 9.08 24.86
C ALA A 147 3.84 8.61 23.92
N ALA A 148 3.92 8.90 22.61
CA ALA A 148 2.98 8.39 21.63
C ALA A 148 3.08 6.86 21.47
N VAL A 149 4.31 6.32 21.45
CA VAL A 149 4.54 4.86 21.40
C VAL A 149 4.03 4.18 22.66
N ASP A 150 4.22 4.75 23.85
CA ASP A 150 3.66 4.20 25.09
C ASP A 150 2.13 4.09 25.04
N ALA A 151 1.47 5.12 24.51
CA ALA A 151 0.02 5.10 24.32
C ALA A 151 -0.41 4.06 23.27
N ALA A 152 0.31 3.94 22.17
CA ALA A 152 0.07 2.94 21.12
C ALA A 152 0.21 1.51 21.66
N ILE A 153 1.27 1.23 22.43
CA ILE A 153 1.52 -0.08 23.04
C ILE A 153 0.41 -0.43 24.06
N ALA A 154 -0.03 0.55 24.84
CA ALA A 154 -1.13 0.32 25.80
C ALA A 154 -2.46 -0.01 25.11
N ALA A 155 -2.68 0.52 23.90
CA ALA A 155 -3.87 0.28 23.06
C ALA A 155 -3.68 -0.84 22.02
N ARG A 156 -2.61 -1.65 22.12
CA ARG A 156 -2.32 -2.74 21.18
C ARG A 156 -3.50 -3.69 21.02
N GLY A 157 -3.82 -4.03 19.77
CA GLY A 157 -5.00 -4.79 19.36
C GLY A 157 -6.04 -3.89 18.68
N ARG A 158 -6.14 -2.61 19.10
CA ARG A 158 -6.87 -1.55 18.38
C ARG A 158 -5.92 -0.74 17.51
N VAL A 159 -4.77 -0.35 18.07
CA VAL A 159 -3.63 0.19 17.33
C VAL A 159 -2.83 -0.98 16.78
N VAL A 160 -2.65 -1.01 15.47
CA VAL A 160 -1.93 -2.07 14.74
C VAL A 160 -0.52 -1.67 14.35
N ALA A 161 -0.26 -0.36 14.21
CA ALA A 161 1.03 0.17 13.77
C ALA A 161 1.32 1.55 14.34
N ILE A 162 2.56 1.96 14.18
CA ILE A 162 2.99 3.37 14.25
C ILE A 162 3.39 3.87 12.86
N ASP A 163 3.37 5.20 12.70
CA ASP A 163 3.87 5.92 11.54
C ASP A 163 4.81 7.05 11.97
N VAL A 164 5.67 7.51 11.09
CA VAL A 164 6.46 8.74 11.26
C VAL A 164 6.03 9.73 10.19
N ALA A 165 5.24 10.72 10.57
CA ALA A 165 4.60 11.69 9.67
C ALA A 165 5.09 13.13 9.91
N GLY A 166 4.59 14.08 9.13
CA GLY A 166 4.90 15.52 9.24
C GLY A 166 6.00 15.97 8.28
N ILE A 167 6.54 17.18 8.52
CA ILE A 167 7.46 17.87 7.61
C ILE A 167 8.74 17.06 7.37
N GLU A 168 8.92 16.54 6.15
CA GLU A 168 10.00 15.64 5.78
C GLU A 168 11.38 16.34 5.64
N PRO A 169 11.50 17.51 4.96
CA PRO A 169 12.78 18.19 4.79
C PRO A 169 13.45 18.56 6.12
N GLY A 170 14.67 18.05 6.32
CA GLY A 170 15.46 18.29 7.53
C GLY A 170 15.15 17.40 8.73
N PHE A 171 14.16 16.51 8.62
CA PHE A 171 13.73 15.63 9.71
C PHE A 171 13.72 14.15 9.27
N PRO A 172 14.90 13.49 9.14
CA PRO A 172 14.98 12.10 8.75
C PRO A 172 14.35 11.17 9.81
N ALA A 173 13.73 10.06 9.37
CA ALA A 173 13.03 9.12 10.26
C ALA A 173 13.91 8.51 11.35
N GLU A 174 15.21 8.37 11.09
CA GLU A 174 16.22 7.86 12.05
C GLU A 174 16.31 8.66 13.36
N ARG A 175 15.81 9.90 13.39
CA ARG A 175 15.68 10.68 14.64
C ARG A 175 14.75 10.02 15.66
N HIS A 176 13.89 9.13 15.20
CA HIS A 176 12.90 8.38 16.00
C HIS A 176 13.22 6.88 16.05
N ALA A 177 14.44 6.46 15.72
CA ALA A 177 14.85 5.06 15.69
C ALA A 177 14.60 4.32 17.02
N GLY A 178 14.83 4.99 18.17
CA GLY A 178 14.56 4.44 19.49
C GLY A 178 13.08 4.11 19.71
N PRO A 179 12.16 5.08 19.61
CA PRO A 179 10.71 4.85 19.66
C PRO A 179 10.20 3.80 18.67
N ILE A 180 10.69 3.84 17.42
CA ILE A 180 10.32 2.84 16.38
C ILE A 180 10.72 1.43 16.82
N ALA A 181 11.96 1.24 17.29
CA ALA A 181 12.43 -0.07 17.75
C ALA A 181 11.62 -0.58 18.95
N ARG A 182 11.19 0.30 19.87
CA ARG A 182 10.31 -0.05 21.01
C ARG A 182 8.93 -0.51 20.53
N ALA A 183 8.31 0.21 19.60
CA ALA A 183 7.01 -0.15 19.04
C ALA A 183 7.06 -1.53 18.37
N ARG A 184 8.09 -1.77 17.56
CA ARG A 184 8.33 -3.08 16.92
C ARG A 184 8.56 -4.19 17.93
N ALA A 185 9.39 -3.96 18.97
CA ALA A 185 9.63 -4.95 20.03
C ALA A 185 8.35 -5.28 20.81
N ALA A 186 7.39 -4.37 20.87
CA ALA A 186 6.07 -4.59 21.45
C ALA A 186 5.07 -5.28 20.51
N GLY A 187 5.47 -5.58 19.26
CA GLY A 187 4.64 -6.27 18.26
C GLY A 187 3.71 -5.35 17.48
N LEU A 188 3.97 -4.04 17.43
CA LEU A 188 3.32 -3.13 16.50
C LEU A 188 4.07 -3.14 15.16
N HIS A 189 3.32 -3.02 14.08
CA HIS A 189 3.90 -2.77 12.75
C HIS A 189 4.39 -1.33 12.62
N VAL A 190 5.15 -1.07 11.55
CA VAL A 190 5.75 0.24 11.28
C VAL A 190 5.53 0.62 9.83
N THR A 191 4.85 1.74 9.59
CA THR A 191 4.90 2.45 8.30
C THR A 191 5.64 3.76 8.51
N ILE A 192 6.22 4.34 7.47
CA ILE A 192 6.98 5.60 7.58
C ILE A 192 6.73 6.43 6.32
N HIS A 193 6.22 7.66 6.47
CA HIS A 193 6.22 8.63 5.37
C HIS A 193 7.65 8.87 4.91
N ALA A 194 7.95 8.65 3.64
CA ALA A 194 9.27 8.92 3.09
C ALA A 194 9.21 9.11 1.57
N GLY A 195 9.97 10.06 1.05
CA GLY A 195 9.96 10.38 -0.38
C GLY A 195 8.61 10.96 -0.83
N GLU A 196 8.02 11.78 -0.01
CA GLU A 196 6.83 12.59 -0.29
C GLU A 196 7.24 14.01 -0.72
N MET A 197 7.82 14.78 0.20
CA MET A 197 8.25 16.17 0.02
C MET A 197 9.71 16.27 -0.38
N ASP A 198 10.54 15.29 0.03
CA ASP A 198 11.98 15.28 -0.12
C ASP A 198 12.45 14.03 -0.90
N GLY A 199 13.75 13.93 -1.20
CA GLY A 199 14.30 12.96 -2.14
C GLY A 199 14.50 11.54 -1.58
N PRO A 200 15.12 10.65 -2.39
CA PRO A 200 15.34 9.24 -2.05
C PRO A 200 16.13 9.01 -0.76
N HIS A 201 16.94 9.99 -0.32
CA HIS A 201 17.68 9.90 0.95
C HIS A 201 16.77 9.77 2.18
N GLN A 202 15.54 10.32 2.12
CA GLN A 202 14.54 10.12 3.16
C GLN A 202 14.00 8.69 3.17
N ILE A 203 13.84 8.10 1.99
CA ILE A 203 13.50 6.67 1.87
C ILE A 203 14.63 5.81 2.44
N ALA A 204 15.90 6.16 2.18
CA ALA A 204 17.05 5.47 2.77
C ALA A 204 17.04 5.56 4.31
N SER A 205 16.72 6.74 4.87
CA SER A 205 16.54 6.92 6.31
C SER A 205 15.40 6.06 6.87
N ALA A 206 14.27 5.98 6.16
CA ALA A 206 13.17 5.12 6.55
C ALA A 206 13.58 3.62 6.52
N LEU A 207 14.27 3.18 5.46
CA LEU A 207 14.76 1.79 5.33
C LEU A 207 15.71 1.40 6.47
N ALA A 208 16.54 2.34 6.98
CA ALA A 208 17.39 2.09 8.15
C ALA A 208 16.59 1.78 9.42
N CYS A 209 15.32 2.25 9.50
CA CYS A 209 14.39 1.95 10.58
C CYS A 209 13.59 0.65 10.37
N GLN A 210 13.82 -0.07 9.28
CA GLN A 210 13.19 -1.36 8.95
C GLN A 210 11.64 -1.30 8.95
N PRO A 211 11.00 -0.43 8.14
CA PRO A 211 9.56 -0.34 8.09
C PRO A 211 8.94 -1.59 7.43
N ASP A 212 7.66 -1.82 7.68
CA ASP A 212 6.86 -2.84 6.99
C ASP A 212 6.22 -2.26 5.72
N ARG A 213 6.00 -0.92 5.66
CA ARG A 213 5.53 -0.18 4.48
C ARG A 213 6.14 1.22 4.47
N ILE A 214 6.09 1.86 3.29
CA ILE A 214 6.53 3.26 3.09
C ILE A 214 5.32 4.11 2.68
N GLY A 215 5.01 5.14 3.47
CA GLY A 215 4.06 6.18 3.10
C GLY A 215 4.57 6.96 1.89
N HIS A 216 3.76 7.16 0.87
CA HIS A 216 4.05 7.76 -0.43
C HIS A 216 5.14 7.03 -1.22
N GLY A 217 6.40 7.26 -0.94
CA GLY A 217 7.56 6.61 -1.57
C GLY A 217 7.76 6.94 -3.06
N TRP A 218 6.92 7.82 -3.66
CA TRP A 218 6.93 8.07 -5.10
C TRP A 218 8.21 8.70 -5.61
N ARG A 219 8.93 9.44 -4.76
CA ARG A 219 10.20 10.08 -5.13
C ARG A 219 11.37 9.12 -5.25
N ILE A 220 11.14 7.83 -5.04
CA ILE A 220 12.13 6.81 -5.38
C ILE A 220 12.48 6.83 -6.88
N ILE A 221 11.59 7.39 -7.72
CA ILE A 221 11.86 7.60 -9.14
C ILE A 221 13.08 8.50 -9.37
N ASP A 222 13.43 9.37 -8.41
CA ASP A 222 14.59 10.26 -8.48
C ASP A 222 15.93 9.49 -8.27
N ASP A 223 15.88 8.22 -7.83
CA ASP A 223 17.02 7.28 -7.77
C ASP A 223 16.96 6.24 -8.91
N CYS A 224 16.22 6.53 -9.98
CA CYS A 224 16.10 5.67 -11.16
C CYS A 224 16.54 6.41 -12.43
N GLU A 225 17.10 5.68 -13.39
CA GLU A 225 17.23 6.17 -14.77
C GLU A 225 15.90 5.94 -15.51
N VAL A 226 15.42 6.96 -16.19
CA VAL A 226 14.16 6.89 -16.94
C VAL A 226 14.39 7.28 -18.39
N SER A 227 13.96 6.45 -19.34
CA SER A 227 13.93 6.73 -20.78
C SER A 227 12.61 6.27 -21.37
N ASP A 228 12.04 7.09 -22.26
CA ASP A 228 10.78 6.79 -22.97
C ASP A 228 9.61 6.40 -22.05
N GLY A 229 9.55 7.04 -20.86
CA GLY A 229 8.49 6.79 -19.87
C GLY A 229 8.62 5.47 -19.13
N ARG A 230 9.81 4.86 -19.10
CA ARG A 230 10.12 3.61 -18.41
C ARG A 230 11.37 3.75 -17.55
N VAL A 231 11.41 3.04 -16.45
CA VAL A 231 12.63 2.87 -15.66
C VAL A 231 13.56 1.91 -16.42
N THR A 232 14.77 2.36 -16.69
CA THR A 232 15.81 1.59 -17.43
C THR A 232 16.94 1.11 -16.55
N ALA A 233 17.15 1.75 -15.40
CA ALA A 233 18.09 1.29 -14.37
C ALA A 233 17.63 1.80 -13.00
N LEU A 234 17.96 1.04 -11.96
CA LEU A 234 17.71 1.40 -10.56
C LEU A 234 18.99 1.85 -9.90
N GLY A 235 18.91 2.93 -9.14
CA GLY A 235 19.94 3.30 -8.18
C GLY A 235 19.95 2.38 -6.96
N PRO A 236 20.90 2.59 -6.04
CA PRO A 236 21.09 1.69 -4.90
C PRO A 236 19.91 1.67 -3.93
N ILE A 237 19.24 2.81 -3.70
CA ILE A 237 18.10 2.90 -2.81
C ILE A 237 16.87 2.25 -3.46
N ALA A 238 16.65 2.55 -4.74
CA ALA A 238 15.57 1.96 -5.54
C ALA A 238 15.70 0.44 -5.63
N SER A 239 16.91 -0.08 -5.84
CA SER A 239 17.17 -1.52 -5.83
C SER A 239 16.85 -2.13 -4.47
N GLN A 240 17.34 -1.55 -3.38
CA GLN A 240 17.07 -2.04 -2.02
C GLN A 240 15.58 -2.06 -1.71
N LEU A 241 14.86 -0.98 -2.04
CA LEU A 241 13.42 -0.86 -1.78
C LEU A 241 12.62 -1.89 -2.58
N ARG A 242 12.93 -2.03 -3.89
CA ARG A 242 12.26 -2.99 -4.76
C ARG A 242 12.52 -4.44 -4.32
N ASP A 243 13.79 -4.78 -4.04
CA ASP A 243 14.20 -6.15 -3.72
C ASP A 243 13.68 -6.58 -2.34
N ALA A 244 13.43 -5.61 -1.42
CA ALA A 244 12.70 -5.85 -0.17
C ALA A 244 11.19 -5.99 -0.37
N ALA A 245 10.67 -5.75 -1.57
CA ALA A 245 9.25 -5.76 -1.93
C ALA A 245 8.35 -4.96 -0.98
N LEU A 246 8.89 -3.88 -0.38
CA LEU A 246 8.13 -3.05 0.56
C LEU A 246 6.99 -2.32 -0.16
N PRO A 247 5.76 -2.37 0.38
CA PRO A 247 4.63 -1.66 -0.17
C PRO A 247 4.82 -0.14 -0.10
N LEU A 248 4.48 0.56 -1.20
CA LEU A 248 4.41 2.01 -1.29
C LEU A 248 2.94 2.44 -1.21
N GLU A 249 2.60 3.27 -0.25
CA GLU A 249 1.26 3.81 -0.03
C GLU A 249 1.10 5.12 -0.81
N VAL A 250 0.98 5.04 -2.14
CA VAL A 250 0.97 6.21 -3.03
C VAL A 250 -0.34 6.98 -2.95
N CYS A 251 -0.26 8.32 -2.91
CA CYS A 251 -1.40 9.24 -2.79
C CYS A 251 -1.34 10.28 -3.91
N LEU A 252 -2.00 10.01 -5.04
CA LEU A 252 -1.84 10.79 -6.28
C LEU A 252 -2.24 12.26 -6.10
N THR A 253 -3.40 12.51 -5.48
CA THR A 253 -3.94 13.87 -5.29
C THR A 253 -3.09 14.66 -4.30
N SER A 254 -2.70 14.04 -3.18
CA SER A 254 -1.82 14.67 -2.19
C SER A 254 -0.47 15.04 -2.81
N ASN A 255 0.15 14.12 -3.55
CA ASN A 255 1.41 14.39 -4.23
C ASN A 255 1.27 15.49 -5.31
N ALA A 256 0.08 15.65 -5.91
CA ALA A 256 -0.20 16.75 -6.83
C ALA A 256 -0.24 18.10 -6.11
N CYS A 257 -0.76 18.16 -4.90
CA CYS A 257 -0.73 19.36 -4.06
C CYS A 257 0.70 19.81 -3.75
N LEU A 258 1.64 18.85 -3.63
CA LEU A 258 3.06 19.10 -3.43
C LEU A 258 3.85 19.33 -4.73
N GLY A 259 3.17 19.60 -5.85
CA GLY A 259 3.76 20.00 -7.11
C GLY A 259 4.06 18.87 -8.09
N ARG A 260 3.58 17.64 -7.86
CA ARG A 260 3.67 16.55 -8.83
C ARG A 260 2.32 16.29 -9.51
N PRO A 261 2.01 16.92 -10.65
CA PRO A 261 0.71 16.74 -11.30
C PRO A 261 0.40 15.27 -11.59
N VAL A 262 -0.84 14.84 -11.39
CA VAL A 262 -1.26 13.43 -11.54
C VAL A 262 -0.87 12.86 -12.90
N HIS A 263 -1.10 13.61 -14.01
CA HIS A 263 -0.77 13.15 -15.37
C HIS A 263 0.72 12.85 -15.61
N GLY A 264 1.59 13.28 -14.71
CA GLY A 264 3.04 13.00 -14.77
C GLY A 264 3.53 12.18 -13.57
N HIS A 265 2.61 11.62 -12.78
CA HIS A 265 2.97 10.84 -11.59
C HIS A 265 3.65 9.52 -11.99
N PRO A 266 4.77 9.12 -11.35
CA PRO A 266 5.55 7.95 -11.75
C PRO A 266 4.95 6.60 -11.34
N VAL A 267 3.79 6.55 -10.68
CA VAL A 267 3.20 5.32 -10.12
C VAL A 267 3.13 4.19 -11.15
N ARG A 268 2.77 4.49 -12.40
CA ARG A 268 2.74 3.50 -13.48
C ARG A 268 4.14 2.98 -13.80
N MET A 269 5.12 3.87 -13.94
CA MET A 269 6.52 3.48 -14.21
C MET A 269 7.11 2.65 -13.06
N LEU A 270 6.77 3.01 -11.82
CA LEU A 270 7.20 2.24 -10.63
C LEU A 270 6.56 0.84 -10.60
N ALA A 271 5.25 0.75 -10.88
CA ALA A 271 4.57 -0.55 -10.99
C ALA A 271 5.18 -1.44 -12.07
N ASP A 272 5.44 -0.87 -13.28
CA ASP A 272 6.06 -1.58 -14.40
C ASP A 272 7.50 -2.02 -14.09
N ALA A 273 8.22 -1.28 -13.22
CA ALA A 273 9.56 -1.61 -12.74
C ALA A 273 9.59 -2.60 -11.56
N GLY A 274 8.43 -3.13 -11.16
CA GLY A 274 8.31 -4.14 -10.12
C GLY A 274 8.24 -3.59 -8.69
N PHE A 275 8.02 -2.28 -8.50
CA PHE A 275 7.73 -1.75 -7.17
C PHE A 275 6.31 -2.12 -6.74
N ARG A 276 6.15 -2.42 -5.46
CA ARG A 276 4.87 -2.79 -4.85
C ARG A 276 4.07 -1.54 -4.50
N VAL A 277 3.26 -1.05 -5.43
CA VAL A 277 2.50 0.20 -5.28
C VAL A 277 1.03 -0.05 -4.96
N GLY A 278 0.47 0.72 -4.03
CA GLY A 278 -0.95 0.80 -3.70
C GLY A 278 -1.44 2.25 -3.77
N LEU A 279 -2.75 2.46 -3.99
CA LEU A 279 -3.36 3.78 -4.08
C LEU A 279 -4.15 4.10 -2.82
N ASN A 280 -3.95 5.31 -2.29
CA ASN A 280 -4.56 5.76 -1.04
C ASN A 280 -4.94 7.25 -1.14
N PRO A 281 -5.92 7.73 -0.34
CA PRO A 281 -6.39 9.11 -0.42
C PRO A 281 -5.54 10.11 0.37
N ASP A 282 -4.83 9.67 1.42
CA ASP A 282 -4.13 10.53 2.37
C ASP A 282 -5.10 11.42 3.16
N ASP A 283 -5.31 12.67 2.76
CA ASP A 283 -6.10 13.69 3.43
C ASP A 283 -7.37 14.02 2.63
N ARG A 284 -8.42 13.21 2.74
CA ARG A 284 -9.62 13.27 1.88
C ARG A 284 -10.24 14.64 1.74
N SER A 285 -10.41 15.38 2.84
CA SER A 285 -11.04 16.69 2.84
C SER A 285 -10.08 17.80 2.45
N ILE A 286 -8.83 17.73 2.90
CA ILE A 286 -7.81 18.76 2.68
C ILE A 286 -7.26 18.71 1.26
N THR A 287 -7.19 17.53 0.64
CA THR A 287 -6.79 17.39 -0.77
C THR A 287 -7.97 17.24 -1.74
N THR A 288 -9.19 17.22 -1.23
CA THR A 288 -10.43 17.09 -2.00
C THR A 288 -10.44 15.84 -2.87
N THR A 289 -10.25 14.69 -2.24
CA THR A 289 -10.22 13.38 -2.90
C THR A 289 -11.01 12.31 -2.13
N SER A 290 -11.06 11.10 -2.66
CA SER A 290 -11.57 9.91 -2.01
C SER A 290 -10.81 8.69 -2.52
N PRO A 291 -10.86 7.53 -1.81
CA PRO A 291 -10.25 6.30 -2.30
C PRO A 291 -10.63 5.96 -3.74
N ARG A 292 -11.91 6.03 -4.06
CA ARG A 292 -12.40 5.77 -5.42
C ARG A 292 -11.87 6.78 -6.43
N ARG A 293 -11.78 8.05 -6.03
CA ARG A 293 -11.23 9.09 -6.89
C ARG A 293 -9.77 8.85 -7.24
N GLU A 294 -8.95 8.35 -6.33
CA GLU A 294 -7.56 7.99 -6.60
C GLU A 294 -7.45 6.90 -7.67
N PHE A 295 -8.29 5.86 -7.59
CA PHE A 295 -8.36 4.80 -8.61
C PHE A 295 -8.88 5.32 -9.96
N GLU A 296 -9.86 6.22 -9.97
CA GLU A 296 -10.34 6.87 -11.21
C GLU A 296 -9.27 7.72 -11.85
N LEU A 297 -8.51 8.49 -11.08
CA LEU A 297 -7.39 9.29 -11.57
C LEU A 297 -6.30 8.41 -12.18
N ALA A 298 -5.96 7.29 -11.52
CA ALA A 298 -5.00 6.33 -12.04
C ALA A 298 -5.46 5.73 -13.37
N ARG A 299 -6.74 5.37 -13.50
CA ARG A 299 -7.33 4.88 -14.75
C ARG A 299 -7.32 5.94 -15.85
N ASP A 300 -7.88 7.12 -15.55
CA ASP A 300 -8.20 8.12 -16.56
C ASP A 300 -6.96 8.89 -17.05
N LEU A 301 -5.97 9.09 -16.17
CA LEU A 301 -4.79 9.92 -16.46
C LEU A 301 -3.48 9.13 -16.60
N LEU A 302 -3.40 7.91 -16.03
CA LEU A 302 -2.18 7.10 -16.03
C LEU A 302 -2.35 5.77 -16.79
N GLY A 303 -3.56 5.48 -17.28
CA GLY A 303 -3.85 4.29 -18.07
C GLY A 303 -3.80 2.99 -17.27
N VAL A 304 -3.99 3.06 -15.95
CA VAL A 304 -4.09 1.86 -15.09
C VAL A 304 -5.38 1.13 -15.43
N THR A 305 -5.29 -0.13 -15.79
CA THR A 305 -6.43 -0.97 -16.19
C THR A 305 -7.24 -1.46 -14.98
N GLU A 306 -8.48 -1.91 -15.21
CA GLU A 306 -9.30 -2.49 -14.13
C GLU A 306 -8.67 -3.75 -13.51
N VAL A 307 -7.95 -4.53 -14.31
CA VAL A 307 -7.20 -5.71 -13.81
C VAL A 307 -6.07 -5.27 -12.87
N GLU A 308 -5.33 -4.23 -13.23
CA GLU A 308 -4.26 -3.69 -12.39
C GLU A 308 -4.83 -3.05 -11.12
N MET A 309 -5.97 -2.36 -11.21
CA MET A 309 -6.66 -1.80 -10.03
C MET A 309 -7.14 -2.90 -9.08
N ALA A 310 -7.70 -3.99 -9.62
CA ALA A 310 -8.06 -5.16 -8.83
C ALA A 310 -6.83 -5.77 -8.15
N ALA A 311 -5.72 -5.93 -8.88
CA ALA A 311 -4.46 -6.40 -8.34
C ALA A 311 -3.90 -5.49 -7.24
N MET A 312 -3.98 -4.16 -7.41
CA MET A 312 -3.58 -3.18 -6.37
C MET A 312 -4.45 -3.32 -5.12
N SER A 313 -5.77 -3.46 -5.28
CA SER A 313 -6.70 -3.62 -4.16
C SER A 313 -6.50 -4.96 -3.43
N GLU A 314 -6.30 -6.07 -4.17
CA GLU A 314 -5.98 -7.37 -3.58
C GLU A 314 -4.64 -7.34 -2.85
N ARG A 315 -3.61 -6.70 -3.43
CA ARG A 315 -2.30 -6.53 -2.81
C ARG A 315 -2.38 -5.69 -1.54
N ALA A 316 -3.16 -4.61 -1.54
CA ALA A 316 -3.40 -3.83 -0.32
C ALA A 316 -4.06 -4.68 0.78
N ALA A 317 -4.94 -5.63 0.42
CA ALA A 317 -5.49 -6.58 1.39
C ALA A 317 -4.43 -7.55 1.96
N VAL A 318 -3.45 -7.98 1.15
CA VAL A 318 -2.30 -8.78 1.62
C VAL A 318 -1.41 -7.96 2.54
N ASP A 319 -1.22 -6.67 2.25
CA ASP A 319 -0.35 -5.75 2.98
C ASP A 319 -0.98 -5.17 4.26
N ALA A 320 -2.28 -5.42 4.50
CA ALA A 320 -2.99 -4.93 5.67
C ALA A 320 -2.41 -5.51 6.98
N PHE A 321 -2.30 -4.69 8.00
CA PHE A 321 -1.82 -5.06 9.32
C PHE A 321 -2.90 -5.81 10.12
N LEU A 322 -3.21 -7.00 9.65
CA LEU A 322 -4.24 -7.89 10.20
C LEU A 322 -3.64 -9.24 10.60
N PRO A 323 -4.24 -9.95 11.56
CA PRO A 323 -3.99 -11.37 11.77
C PRO A 323 -4.18 -12.20 10.48
N ASP A 324 -3.47 -13.30 10.35
CA ASP A 324 -3.43 -14.10 9.11
C ASP A 324 -4.80 -14.57 8.62
N ASP A 325 -5.68 -14.96 9.54
CA ASP A 325 -7.05 -15.41 9.23
C ASP A 325 -7.95 -14.26 8.76
N GLU A 326 -7.89 -13.09 9.41
CA GLU A 326 -8.62 -11.90 9.01
C GLU A 326 -8.12 -11.38 7.66
N ARG A 327 -6.78 -11.37 7.47
CA ARG A 327 -6.15 -10.96 6.21
C ARG A 327 -6.56 -11.90 5.05
N ALA A 328 -6.55 -13.21 5.27
CA ALA A 328 -7.01 -14.19 4.26
C ALA A 328 -8.49 -13.98 3.89
N ALA A 329 -9.35 -13.69 4.87
CA ALA A 329 -10.75 -13.39 4.62
C ALA A 329 -10.93 -12.08 3.84
N LEU A 330 -10.15 -11.04 4.16
CA LEU A 330 -10.14 -9.77 3.43
C LEU A 330 -9.73 -9.96 1.97
N VAL A 331 -8.63 -10.67 1.72
CA VAL A 331 -8.16 -11.00 0.36
C VAL A 331 -9.24 -11.71 -0.43
N ALA A 332 -9.89 -12.72 0.17
CA ALA A 332 -10.98 -13.44 -0.48
C ALA A 332 -12.18 -12.53 -0.80
N ARG A 333 -12.56 -11.63 0.12
CA ARG A 333 -13.63 -10.65 -0.08
C ARG A 333 -13.31 -9.68 -1.22
N VAL A 334 -12.10 -9.12 -1.25
CA VAL A 334 -11.66 -8.20 -2.29
C VAL A 334 -11.66 -8.90 -3.65
N ARG A 335 -11.05 -10.07 -3.74
CA ARG A 335 -11.00 -10.88 -4.96
C ARG A 335 -12.37 -11.21 -5.52
N ALA A 336 -13.32 -11.58 -4.66
CA ALA A 336 -14.69 -11.91 -5.08
C ALA A 336 -15.50 -10.70 -5.54
N GLY A 337 -15.16 -9.49 -5.07
CA GLY A 337 -15.90 -8.27 -5.35
C GLY A 337 -15.49 -7.54 -6.64
N TRP A 338 -14.33 -7.87 -7.23
CA TRP A 338 -13.94 -7.34 -8.53
C TRP A 338 -14.47 -8.26 -9.65
N ASP A 339 -15.12 -7.68 -10.67
CA ASP A 339 -15.59 -8.43 -11.87
C ASP A 339 -14.49 -8.62 -12.92
N VAL A 340 -13.27 -8.83 -12.45
CA VAL A 340 -12.08 -9.09 -13.26
C VAL A 340 -11.27 -10.21 -12.61
N THR A 341 -10.48 -10.92 -13.41
CA THR A 341 -9.59 -11.96 -12.91
C THR A 341 -8.16 -11.47 -12.98
N VAL A 342 -7.47 -11.36 -11.84
CA VAL A 342 -6.04 -11.11 -11.80
C VAL A 342 -5.31 -12.32 -12.39
N PRO A 343 -4.45 -12.13 -13.41
CA PRO A 343 -3.78 -13.24 -14.07
C PRO A 343 -2.88 -13.99 -13.08
N ARG A 344 -3.05 -15.31 -13.06
CA ARG A 344 -2.11 -16.21 -12.39
C ARG A 344 -0.96 -16.50 -13.34
N LEU A 345 0.22 -16.65 -12.78
CA LEU A 345 1.44 -16.92 -13.52
C LEU A 345 1.80 -18.40 -13.47
N VAL A 346 2.60 -18.86 -14.41
CA VAL A 346 3.04 -20.24 -14.50
C VAL A 346 4.57 -20.26 -14.56
N HIS A 347 5.18 -21.04 -13.67
CA HIS A 347 6.59 -21.42 -13.75
C HIS A 347 6.70 -22.87 -14.18
N LEU A 348 7.67 -23.18 -15.05
CA LEU A 348 8.01 -24.55 -15.44
C LEU A 348 9.21 -25.04 -14.61
N ALA A 349 8.92 -25.86 -13.61
CA ALA A 349 9.92 -26.37 -12.69
C ALA A 349 10.31 -27.82 -13.01
N GLU A 350 11.56 -28.20 -12.74
CA GLU A 350 11.94 -29.60 -12.67
C GLU A 350 11.34 -30.23 -11.41
N ARG A 351 10.64 -31.36 -11.59
CA ARG A 351 9.85 -32.03 -10.53
C ARG A 351 10.65 -32.28 -9.25
N GLU A 352 11.86 -32.82 -9.38
CA GLU A 352 12.68 -33.16 -8.22
C GLU A 352 13.08 -31.94 -7.42
N ARG A 353 13.46 -30.86 -8.12
CA ARG A 353 13.84 -29.58 -7.51
C ARG A 353 12.65 -28.92 -6.85
N TRP A 354 11.48 -28.98 -7.50
CA TRP A 354 10.23 -28.48 -6.93
C TRP A 354 9.83 -29.26 -5.66
N GLN A 355 9.92 -30.59 -5.68
CA GLN A 355 9.63 -31.42 -4.50
C GLN A 355 10.57 -31.10 -3.32
N ALA A 356 11.85 -30.84 -3.58
CA ALA A 356 12.79 -30.41 -2.55
C ALA A 356 12.39 -29.03 -1.97
N ALA A 357 11.91 -28.11 -2.80
CA ALA A 357 11.44 -26.78 -2.38
C ALA A 357 10.20 -26.86 -1.49
N GLN A 358 9.27 -27.79 -1.75
CA GLN A 358 8.10 -27.98 -0.91
C GLN A 358 8.46 -28.34 0.55
N ALA A 359 9.59 -29.03 0.76
CA ALA A 359 10.07 -29.36 2.09
C ALA A 359 10.79 -28.18 2.80
N SER A 360 11.42 -27.30 2.02
CA SER A 360 12.15 -26.11 2.54
C SER A 360 11.30 -24.85 2.64
N GLY A 361 10.15 -24.82 1.97
CA GLY A 361 9.29 -23.63 1.86
C GLY A 361 9.73 -22.64 0.77
N VAL A 362 10.88 -22.86 0.12
CA VAL A 362 11.49 -21.90 -0.81
C VAL A 362 12.02 -22.60 -2.07
N TYR A 363 11.70 -22.04 -3.25
CA TYR A 363 12.16 -22.56 -4.54
C TYR A 363 13.10 -21.59 -5.24
N LEU A 364 14.21 -22.15 -5.75
CA LEU A 364 15.15 -21.50 -6.67
C LEU A 364 15.49 -22.48 -7.81
N PRO A 365 15.29 -22.12 -9.09
CA PRO A 365 15.71 -22.95 -10.23
C PRO A 365 17.23 -23.00 -10.35
N ALA A 366 17.75 -23.96 -11.14
CA ALA A 366 19.20 -24.10 -11.35
C ALA A 366 19.78 -22.88 -12.08
N GLU A 367 19.02 -22.31 -12.95
CA GLU A 367 19.37 -21.18 -13.80
C GLU A 367 19.48 -19.85 -13.04
N PHE A 368 18.94 -19.79 -11.81
CA PHE A 368 18.89 -18.55 -11.03
C PHE A 368 20.26 -17.88 -10.80
N GLU A 369 21.32 -18.67 -10.59
CA GLU A 369 22.68 -18.13 -10.43
C GLU A 369 23.20 -17.42 -11.70
N ALA A 370 22.75 -17.87 -12.88
CA ALA A 370 23.15 -17.30 -14.16
C ALA A 370 22.27 -16.12 -14.58
N ASP A 371 20.96 -16.23 -14.36
CA ASP A 371 19.95 -15.31 -14.87
C ASP A 371 19.61 -14.20 -13.86
N GLY A 372 19.78 -14.46 -12.56
CA GLY A 372 19.46 -13.52 -11.47
C GLY A 372 17.96 -13.43 -11.13
N PHE A 373 17.10 -14.17 -11.82
CA PHE A 373 15.63 -14.17 -11.63
C PHE A 373 15.01 -15.53 -12.00
N ILE A 374 13.75 -15.71 -11.62
CA ILE A 374 12.93 -16.87 -12.01
C ILE A 374 12.04 -16.46 -13.18
N HIS A 375 12.10 -17.20 -14.29
CA HIS A 375 11.20 -17.00 -15.43
C HIS A 375 9.79 -17.46 -15.09
N LEU A 376 8.81 -16.57 -15.30
CA LEU A 376 7.39 -16.87 -15.22
C LEU A 376 6.73 -16.62 -16.59
N SER A 377 5.51 -17.08 -16.76
CA SER A 377 4.73 -16.90 -17.99
C SER A 377 3.25 -16.70 -17.68
N GLY A 378 2.56 -15.89 -18.45
CA GLY A 378 1.11 -16.00 -18.54
C GLY A 378 0.70 -17.33 -19.19
N LEU A 379 -0.55 -17.77 -18.98
CA LEU A 379 -1.06 -19.03 -19.56
C LEU A 379 -0.90 -19.08 -21.09
N HIS A 380 -1.09 -17.95 -21.78
CA HIS A 380 -0.96 -17.84 -23.23
C HIS A 380 0.49 -17.91 -23.71
N GLN A 381 1.45 -17.64 -22.85
CA GLN A 381 2.90 -17.56 -23.15
C GLN A 381 3.64 -18.88 -22.88
N VAL A 382 3.17 -19.69 -21.94
CA VAL A 382 3.94 -20.81 -21.37
C VAL A 382 4.41 -21.85 -22.39
N LEU A 383 3.66 -22.03 -23.48
CA LEU A 383 4.06 -23.00 -24.53
C LEU A 383 5.28 -22.56 -25.34
N THR A 384 5.48 -21.24 -25.50
CA THR A 384 6.65 -20.71 -26.23
C THR A 384 7.98 -21.10 -25.55
N PRO A 385 8.22 -20.77 -24.28
CA PRO A 385 9.43 -21.22 -23.59
C PRO A 385 9.46 -22.75 -23.40
N ALA A 386 8.32 -23.41 -23.16
CA ALA A 386 8.27 -24.86 -23.02
C ALA A 386 8.85 -25.56 -24.24
N ASN A 387 8.34 -25.23 -25.43
CA ASN A 387 8.79 -25.86 -26.67
C ASN A 387 10.18 -25.42 -27.13
N ARG A 388 10.60 -24.19 -26.74
CA ARG A 388 11.93 -23.66 -27.11
C ARG A 388 13.05 -24.20 -26.24
N PHE A 389 12.86 -24.29 -24.93
CA PHE A 389 13.94 -24.57 -23.97
C PHE A 389 13.84 -25.93 -23.28
N TYR A 390 12.64 -26.56 -23.27
CA TYR A 390 12.39 -27.77 -22.51
C TYR A 390 11.95 -28.97 -23.40
N CYS A 391 11.98 -28.82 -24.72
CA CYS A 391 11.52 -29.86 -25.65
C CYS A 391 12.06 -31.26 -25.27
N GLY A 392 11.17 -32.24 -25.15
CA GLY A 392 11.49 -33.62 -24.78
C GLY A 392 11.78 -33.90 -23.30
N ARG A 393 11.82 -32.90 -22.44
CA ARG A 393 11.99 -33.11 -20.98
C ARG A 393 10.70 -33.66 -20.36
N SER A 394 10.78 -34.85 -19.76
CA SER A 394 9.60 -35.54 -19.19
C SER A 394 9.38 -35.27 -17.69
N ASN A 395 10.30 -34.57 -17.03
CA ASN A 395 10.31 -34.36 -15.59
C ASN A 395 9.78 -32.96 -15.15
N LEU A 396 9.02 -32.29 -16.04
CA LEU A 396 8.50 -30.96 -15.72
C LEU A 396 7.18 -30.98 -14.97
N VAL A 397 6.99 -29.96 -14.14
CA VAL A 397 5.73 -29.57 -13.51
C VAL A 397 5.47 -28.09 -13.81
N ALA A 398 4.23 -27.76 -14.14
CA ALA A 398 3.77 -26.38 -14.23
C ALA A 398 3.27 -25.94 -12.83
N VAL A 399 3.98 -25.00 -12.24
CA VAL A 399 3.66 -24.43 -10.94
C VAL A 399 2.82 -23.17 -11.18
N VAL A 400 1.57 -23.16 -10.71
CA VAL A 400 0.65 -22.02 -10.84
C VAL A 400 0.87 -21.11 -9.63
N VAL A 401 1.27 -19.88 -9.90
CA VAL A 401 1.68 -18.91 -8.89
C VAL A 401 0.64 -17.78 -8.78
N ASP A 402 0.28 -17.44 -7.57
CA ASP A 402 -0.46 -16.22 -7.28
C ASP A 402 0.53 -15.05 -7.20
N ALA A 403 0.50 -14.17 -8.19
CA ALA A 403 1.42 -13.03 -8.25
C ALA A 403 1.28 -12.07 -7.05
N LEU A 404 0.15 -12.10 -6.35
CA LEU A 404 -0.11 -11.26 -5.17
C LEU A 404 0.57 -11.79 -3.90
N LEU A 405 0.85 -13.09 -3.85
CA LEU A 405 1.52 -13.74 -2.72
C LEU A 405 3.04 -13.85 -2.90
N ILE A 406 3.58 -13.24 -3.95
CA ILE A 406 5.03 -13.18 -4.18
C ILE A 406 5.64 -12.08 -3.30
N ASP A 407 6.58 -12.45 -2.44
CA ASP A 407 7.30 -11.54 -1.54
C ASP A 407 8.49 -10.82 -2.18
N ASN A 408 8.88 -11.21 -3.40
CA ASN A 408 10.00 -10.62 -4.12
C ASN A 408 9.55 -9.81 -5.34
N ALA A 409 10.44 -8.96 -5.86
CA ALA A 409 10.13 -8.10 -7.01
C ALA A 409 9.74 -8.92 -8.26
N LEU A 410 8.59 -8.61 -8.82
CA LEU A 410 8.07 -9.20 -10.07
C LEU A 410 8.08 -8.13 -11.16
N VAL A 411 8.95 -8.29 -12.16
CA VAL A 411 9.18 -7.30 -13.22
C VAL A 411 8.79 -7.88 -14.58
N TRP A 412 8.09 -7.09 -15.41
CA TRP A 412 7.76 -7.49 -16.78
C TRP A 412 8.82 -6.95 -17.73
N GLU A 413 9.54 -7.85 -18.41
CA GLU A 413 10.66 -7.52 -19.28
C GLU A 413 10.55 -8.22 -20.63
N PRO A 414 11.16 -7.65 -21.71
CA PRO A 414 11.15 -8.28 -23.02
C PRO A 414 11.78 -9.68 -22.98
N GLY A 415 11.10 -10.66 -23.55
CA GLY A 415 11.67 -12.01 -23.69
C GLY A 415 12.82 -12.04 -24.70
N THR A 416 13.75 -12.95 -24.52
CA THR A 416 14.90 -13.11 -25.43
C THR A 416 14.46 -13.42 -26.86
N GLY A 417 14.67 -12.47 -27.79
CA GLY A 417 14.36 -12.60 -29.21
C GLY A 417 12.86 -12.51 -29.54
N THR A 418 12.11 -11.80 -28.72
CA THR A 418 10.68 -11.49 -28.94
C THR A 418 10.38 -10.09 -28.40
N ASP A 419 9.35 -9.43 -28.94
CA ASP A 419 8.82 -8.17 -28.40
C ASP A 419 7.78 -8.41 -27.28
N GLU A 420 7.53 -9.66 -26.94
CA GLU A 420 6.60 -10.05 -25.88
C GLU A 420 7.27 -9.92 -24.50
N TYR A 421 6.55 -9.35 -23.54
CA TYR A 421 7.02 -9.19 -22.17
C TYR A 421 6.66 -10.40 -21.31
N PHE A 422 7.65 -10.89 -20.55
CA PHE A 422 7.48 -11.99 -19.61
C PHE A 422 7.72 -11.51 -18.17
N PRO A 423 6.98 -12.06 -17.21
CA PRO A 423 7.21 -11.74 -15.79
C PRO A 423 8.47 -12.48 -15.28
N HIS A 424 9.40 -11.74 -14.71
CA HIS A 424 10.62 -12.22 -14.07
C HIS A 424 10.57 -11.94 -12.58
N LEU A 425 10.79 -12.97 -11.75
CA LEU A 425 10.80 -12.85 -10.30
C LEU A 425 12.24 -12.72 -9.80
N TYR A 426 12.59 -11.57 -9.28
CA TYR A 426 13.91 -11.25 -8.72
C TYR A 426 14.00 -11.69 -7.26
N GLY A 427 14.19 -12.97 -7.05
CA GLY A 427 14.30 -13.60 -5.74
C GLY A 427 13.76 -15.01 -5.74
N ALA A 428 13.74 -15.63 -4.58
CA ALA A 428 13.21 -16.97 -4.41
C ALA A 428 11.67 -16.96 -4.46
N LEU A 429 11.05 -18.02 -4.95
CA LEU A 429 9.60 -18.22 -4.92
C LEU A 429 9.24 -18.97 -3.62
N GLY A 430 8.44 -18.31 -2.76
CA GLY A 430 7.82 -18.96 -1.62
C GLY A 430 6.80 -20.01 -2.06
N THR A 431 6.78 -21.18 -1.41
CA THR A 431 5.83 -22.24 -1.78
C THR A 431 4.40 -21.92 -1.38
N ASP A 432 4.19 -20.99 -0.49
CA ASP A 432 2.90 -20.43 -0.07
C ASP A 432 2.23 -19.56 -1.16
N ALA A 433 3.02 -18.98 -2.07
CA ALA A 433 2.50 -18.30 -3.26
C ALA A 433 1.98 -19.27 -4.33
N VAL A 434 2.09 -20.59 -4.14
CA VAL A 434 1.73 -21.58 -5.15
C VAL A 434 0.34 -22.14 -4.92
N LEU A 435 -0.51 -21.96 -5.93
CA LEU A 435 -1.92 -22.40 -5.92
C LEU A 435 -2.12 -23.83 -6.41
N ALA A 436 -1.27 -24.30 -7.32
CA ALA A 436 -1.38 -25.64 -7.88
C ALA A 436 -0.07 -26.10 -8.52
N GLU A 437 0.14 -27.40 -8.50
CA GLU A 437 1.20 -28.12 -9.22
C GLU A 437 0.55 -29.05 -10.22
N ILE A 438 0.87 -28.89 -11.51
CA ILE A 438 0.27 -29.67 -12.60
C ILE A 438 1.37 -30.41 -13.34
N PRO A 439 1.30 -31.74 -13.48
CA PRO A 439 2.23 -32.48 -14.34
C PRO A 439 2.24 -31.90 -15.76
N PHE A 440 3.45 -31.69 -16.31
CA PHE A 440 3.63 -31.07 -17.62
C PHE A 440 4.51 -31.95 -18.51
N PRO A 441 3.98 -33.12 -18.96
CA PRO A 441 4.73 -34.04 -19.78
C PRO A 441 4.73 -33.63 -21.27
N PRO A 442 5.82 -33.91 -22.03
CA PRO A 442 5.87 -33.69 -23.46
C PRO A 442 4.99 -34.72 -24.20
N GLN A 443 4.61 -34.39 -25.43
CA GLN A 443 4.02 -35.31 -26.40
C GLN A 443 5.08 -36.30 -26.94
N ALA A 444 4.65 -37.27 -27.74
CA ALA A 444 5.54 -38.27 -28.33
C ALA A 444 6.63 -37.65 -29.24
N ASP A 445 6.37 -36.49 -29.84
CA ASP A 445 7.32 -35.73 -30.65
C ASP A 445 8.22 -34.77 -29.83
N GLY A 446 8.06 -34.77 -28.52
CA GLY A 446 8.82 -33.90 -27.59
C GLY A 446 8.20 -32.53 -27.39
N SER A 447 7.15 -32.15 -28.12
CA SER A 447 6.45 -30.86 -27.95
C SER A 447 5.55 -30.87 -26.71
N PHE A 448 5.13 -29.68 -26.27
CA PHE A 448 4.22 -29.51 -25.14
C PHE A 448 2.88 -28.95 -25.59
N LEU A 449 1.80 -29.41 -24.94
CA LEU A 449 0.46 -28.85 -25.05
C LEU A 449 -0.01 -28.38 -23.66
N LEU A 450 -0.97 -27.44 -23.62
CA LEU A 450 -1.58 -26.98 -22.36
C LEU A 450 -2.46 -28.10 -21.77
N PRO A 451 -2.13 -28.62 -20.57
CA PRO A 451 -3.02 -29.54 -19.87
C PRO A 451 -4.33 -28.84 -19.51
N PRO A 452 -5.51 -29.50 -19.67
CA PRO A 452 -6.79 -28.94 -19.25
C PRO A 452 -6.82 -28.54 -17.77
N GLU A 453 -6.07 -29.25 -16.91
CA GLU A 453 -5.90 -28.98 -15.50
C GLU A 453 -5.20 -27.64 -15.28
N LEU A 454 -4.16 -27.31 -16.05
CA LEU A 454 -3.44 -26.05 -15.98
C LEU A 454 -4.36 -24.89 -16.39
N ILE A 455 -5.13 -25.06 -17.47
CA ILE A 455 -6.12 -24.06 -17.90
C ILE A 455 -7.15 -23.79 -16.79
N ARG A 456 -7.64 -24.85 -16.13
CA ARG A 456 -8.58 -24.72 -15.01
C ARG A 456 -7.95 -24.05 -13.80
N ALA A 457 -6.71 -24.43 -13.43
CA ALA A 457 -6.01 -23.89 -12.27
C ALA A 457 -5.73 -22.40 -12.42
N VAL A 458 -5.31 -21.95 -13.63
CA VAL A 458 -5.04 -20.53 -13.90
C VAL A 458 -6.33 -19.70 -13.97
N ARG A 459 -7.45 -20.27 -14.46
CA ARG A 459 -8.73 -19.56 -14.62
C ARG A 459 -9.66 -19.66 -13.41
N ARG A 460 -9.34 -20.43 -12.38
CA ARG A 460 -10.16 -20.47 -11.15
C ARG A 460 -10.10 -19.10 -10.47
N ARG A 461 -11.28 -18.57 -10.15
CA ARG A 461 -11.47 -17.40 -9.30
C ARG A 461 -11.12 -17.73 -7.86
#